data_5851976772f2e62f0b60c9c6ef8fffd0
#
_entry.id   5851976772f2e62f0b60c9c6ef8fffd0
#
_cell.length_a   1.000
_cell.length_b   1.000
_cell.length_c   1.000
_cell.angle_alpha   90.00
_cell.angle_beta   90.00
_cell.angle_gamma   90.00
#
_symmetry.space_group_name_H-M   'P 1'
#
loop_
_entity.id
_entity.type
_entity.pdbx_description
1 polymer ?
#
loop_
_entity_poly.entity_id
_entity_poly.type
_entity_poly.pdbx_seq_one_letter_code
_entity_poly.pdbx_strand_id
1 'polypeptide(L)'
;MRFEDQDTYTLVVQFEQALNEGRQPYYDVEDLELILEYYLETGGFTQMRSALALAQEIHPLAFVFKVKEVQLDIAMKDYTKAQAKLNHLEGLNMRSVELLIARATILLHQGDNAAGLQILDKAFENAEDPIDVLQLIIDAHLSQGNYPHAINALLKWCNMDEEPFEESALYQLAMCLDFTNEYDRALKLFHAFTTREPYNPLLWYQIGAFYLRKNQEKKALEAFEWATLADENYHPAHFEQGRIHERNERLYDALNAYRQSISDEVPSGYIHFRIGLLELELDAPKEALRQFNTAIELENDIDDIHLERAGVLMDLELYADALKDFQRVWLEEAYGEEDVLDYVECLIELDDLDEAIRILYDGIAKFPTAIQLRLVLSGYLIAIDELAAAQTVLAETLQKEPKTLLLFAEYFPELPKIPAVGAILASIQRENHD
;
A
#
# COMPACT_ATOMS: atom_id res chain seq x y z
N MET A 1 -16.99 -12.82 3.16
CA MET A 1 -17.53 -13.07 4.53
C MET A 1 -18.99 -13.47 4.39
N ARG A 2 -19.27 -14.78 4.38
CA ARG A 2 -20.64 -15.33 4.18
C ARG A 2 -21.55 -15.29 5.44
N PHE A 3 -21.06 -14.80 6.59
CA PHE A 3 -21.81 -14.76 7.84
C PHE A 3 -22.13 -13.33 8.29
N GLU A 4 -22.93 -12.61 7.49
CA GLU A 4 -23.78 -11.52 7.98
C GLU A 4 -25.16 -12.02 8.42
N ASP A 5 -25.31 -13.34 8.58
CA ASP A 5 -26.58 -13.89 9.07
C ASP A 5 -26.62 -13.74 10.60
N GLN A 6 -27.35 -12.72 11.03
CA GLN A 6 -27.58 -12.38 12.44
C GLN A 6 -28.16 -13.59 13.21
N ASP A 7 -28.77 -14.53 12.49
CA ASP A 7 -29.34 -15.74 13.03
C ASP A 7 -28.27 -16.77 13.42
N THR A 8 -27.22 -16.99 12.57
CA THR A 8 -26.12 -17.90 12.90
C THR A 8 -25.28 -17.37 14.06
N TYR A 9 -24.98 -16.07 14.11
CA TYR A 9 -24.28 -15.47 15.24
C TYR A 9 -25.08 -15.63 16.54
N THR A 10 -26.39 -15.42 16.50
CA THR A 10 -27.28 -15.60 17.64
C THR A 10 -27.30 -17.05 18.13
N LEU A 11 -27.29 -18.01 17.19
CA LEU A 11 -27.22 -19.45 17.49
C LEU A 11 -25.91 -19.81 18.21
N VAL A 12 -24.78 -19.29 17.72
CA VAL A 12 -23.44 -19.49 18.34
C VAL A 12 -23.39 -18.91 19.75
N VAL A 13 -23.89 -17.69 19.96
CA VAL A 13 -23.93 -17.05 21.29
C VAL A 13 -24.79 -17.88 22.26
N GLN A 14 -25.97 -18.39 21.83
CA GLN A 14 -26.79 -19.24 22.64
C GLN A 14 -26.11 -20.56 22.99
N PHE A 15 -25.39 -21.14 22.03
CA PHE A 15 -24.60 -22.35 22.22
C PHE A 15 -23.51 -22.16 23.28
N GLU A 16 -22.73 -21.08 23.17
CA GLU A 16 -21.67 -20.76 24.14
C GLU A 16 -22.21 -20.48 25.55
N GLN A 17 -23.34 -19.77 25.65
CA GLN A 17 -23.99 -19.54 26.93
C GLN A 17 -24.44 -20.87 27.57
N ALA A 18 -25.05 -21.76 26.79
CA ALA A 18 -25.50 -23.06 27.28
C ALA A 18 -24.32 -23.91 27.80
N LEU A 19 -23.18 -23.92 27.07
CA LEU A 19 -21.94 -24.60 27.52
C LEU A 19 -21.40 -24.01 28.80
N ASN A 20 -21.34 -22.69 28.92
CA ASN A 20 -20.82 -21.99 30.11
C ASN A 20 -21.71 -22.24 31.35
N GLU A 21 -23.02 -22.42 31.16
CA GLU A 21 -23.96 -22.74 32.24
C GLU A 21 -24.03 -24.23 32.58
N GLY A 22 -23.26 -25.06 31.88
CA GLY A 22 -23.21 -26.49 32.05
C GLY A 22 -24.54 -27.19 31.61
N ARG A 23 -25.32 -26.50 30.76
CA ARG A 23 -26.53 -27.07 30.13
C ARG A 23 -26.09 -27.81 28.87
N GLN A 24 -26.74 -28.94 28.60
CA GLN A 24 -26.64 -29.69 27.35
C GLN A 24 -27.99 -29.62 26.60
N PRO A 25 -28.28 -28.47 25.92
CA PRO A 25 -29.43 -28.40 25.09
C PRO A 25 -29.31 -29.36 23.92
N TYR A 26 -30.44 -29.85 23.43
CA TYR A 26 -30.49 -30.63 22.20
C TYR A 26 -30.43 -29.66 21.02
N TYR A 27 -29.45 -29.85 20.15
CA TYR A 27 -29.35 -29.21 18.85
C TYR A 27 -29.54 -30.26 17.76
N ASP A 28 -30.18 -29.92 16.67
CA ASP A 28 -30.26 -30.81 15.51
C ASP A 28 -28.92 -30.81 14.72
N VAL A 29 -28.89 -31.58 13.63
CA VAL A 29 -27.65 -31.74 12.84
C VAL A 29 -27.33 -30.45 12.12
N GLU A 30 -28.34 -29.74 11.61
CA GLU A 30 -28.19 -28.50 10.83
C GLU A 30 -27.66 -27.35 11.70
N ASP A 31 -28.20 -27.17 12.91
CA ASP A 31 -27.71 -26.17 13.87
C ASP A 31 -26.26 -26.41 14.27
N LEU A 32 -25.89 -27.67 14.55
CA LEU A 32 -24.52 -28.01 14.92
C LEU A 32 -23.54 -27.84 13.73
N GLU A 33 -24.00 -28.10 12.52
CA GLU A 33 -23.19 -27.86 11.31
C GLU A 33 -22.89 -26.38 11.14
N LEU A 34 -23.89 -25.51 11.26
CA LEU A 34 -23.73 -24.05 11.21
C LEU A 34 -22.75 -23.54 12.29
N ILE A 35 -22.88 -24.02 13.53
CA ILE A 35 -21.97 -23.68 14.64
C ILE A 35 -20.52 -24.09 14.31
N LEU A 36 -20.31 -25.30 13.76
CA LEU A 36 -19.01 -25.82 13.40
C LEU A 36 -18.39 -25.05 12.23
N GLU A 37 -19.19 -24.67 11.24
CA GLU A 37 -18.75 -23.82 10.12
C GLU A 37 -18.30 -22.45 10.61
N TYR A 38 -19.10 -21.81 11.45
CA TYR A 38 -18.71 -20.53 12.05
C TYR A 38 -17.36 -20.58 12.75
N TYR A 39 -17.12 -21.60 13.59
CA TYR A 39 -15.82 -21.75 14.26
C TYR A 39 -14.67 -22.08 13.31
N LEU A 40 -14.95 -22.82 12.23
CA LEU A 40 -13.94 -23.13 11.23
C LEU A 40 -13.48 -21.85 10.50
N GLU A 41 -14.41 -20.98 10.10
CA GLU A 41 -14.13 -19.73 9.40
C GLU A 41 -13.50 -18.67 10.30
N THR A 42 -13.97 -18.55 11.54
CA THR A 42 -13.42 -17.57 12.50
C THR A 42 -12.11 -18.02 13.16
N GLY A 43 -11.62 -19.25 12.88
CA GLY A 43 -10.41 -19.81 13.49
C GLY A 43 -10.59 -20.22 14.94
N GLY A 44 -11.81 -20.37 15.42
CA GLY A 44 -12.16 -20.82 16.76
C GLY A 44 -11.97 -22.33 16.96
N PHE A 45 -10.77 -22.87 16.66
CA PHE A 45 -10.53 -24.33 16.62
C PHE A 45 -10.70 -25.04 17.96
N THR A 46 -10.49 -24.35 19.08
CA THR A 46 -10.74 -24.90 20.42
C THR A 46 -12.24 -25.09 20.67
N GLN A 47 -13.03 -24.10 20.33
CA GLN A 47 -14.49 -24.11 20.43
C GLN A 47 -15.07 -25.14 19.47
N MET A 48 -14.57 -25.17 18.23
CA MET A 48 -14.96 -26.18 17.23
C MET A 48 -14.73 -27.60 17.73
N ARG A 49 -13.60 -27.87 18.38
CA ARG A 49 -13.31 -29.21 18.94
C ARG A 49 -14.33 -29.60 20.01
N SER A 50 -14.70 -28.67 20.88
CA SER A 50 -15.68 -28.90 21.94
C SER A 50 -17.09 -29.13 21.38
N ALA A 51 -17.49 -28.29 20.40
CA ALA A 51 -18.75 -28.41 19.71
C ALA A 51 -18.84 -29.74 18.93
N LEU A 52 -17.76 -30.14 18.27
CA LEU A 52 -17.68 -31.38 17.51
C LEU A 52 -17.79 -32.61 18.41
N ALA A 53 -17.18 -32.60 19.60
CA ALA A 53 -17.32 -33.69 20.57
C ALA A 53 -18.75 -33.83 21.03
N LEU A 54 -19.43 -32.70 21.33
CA LEU A 54 -20.88 -32.74 21.68
C LEU A 54 -21.75 -33.23 20.51
N ALA A 55 -21.46 -32.74 19.30
CA ALA A 55 -22.20 -33.14 18.09
C ALA A 55 -22.11 -34.67 17.84
N GLN A 56 -20.93 -35.25 18.03
CA GLN A 56 -20.70 -36.70 17.90
C GLN A 56 -21.37 -37.51 19.04
N GLU A 57 -21.51 -36.93 20.23
CA GLU A 57 -22.22 -37.55 21.36
C GLU A 57 -23.73 -37.60 21.09
N ILE A 58 -24.32 -36.47 20.62
CA ILE A 58 -25.75 -36.36 20.34
C ILE A 58 -26.17 -37.15 19.09
N HIS A 59 -25.32 -37.04 18.03
CA HIS A 59 -25.61 -37.63 16.71
C HIS A 59 -24.45 -38.53 16.22
N PRO A 60 -24.18 -39.68 16.85
CA PRO A 60 -23.02 -40.51 16.58
C PRO A 60 -22.96 -41.09 15.17
N LEU A 61 -24.09 -41.14 14.48
CA LEU A 61 -24.21 -41.70 13.14
C LEU A 61 -24.18 -40.62 12.03
N ALA A 62 -24.19 -39.34 12.39
CA ALA A 62 -24.16 -38.27 11.43
C ALA A 62 -22.81 -38.20 10.73
N PHE A 63 -22.79 -38.42 9.42
CA PHE A 63 -21.58 -38.45 8.61
C PHE A 63 -20.90 -37.07 8.52
N VAL A 64 -21.69 -36.01 8.48
CA VAL A 64 -21.19 -34.63 8.39
C VAL A 64 -20.14 -34.30 9.47
N PHE A 65 -20.34 -34.72 10.73
CA PHE A 65 -19.43 -34.47 11.82
C PHE A 65 -18.10 -35.21 11.69
N LYS A 66 -18.05 -36.32 10.96
CA LYS A 66 -16.78 -36.98 10.61
C LYS A 66 -16.02 -36.24 9.53
N VAL A 67 -16.71 -35.61 8.60
CA VAL A 67 -16.12 -34.72 7.60
C VAL A 67 -15.57 -33.47 8.29
N LYS A 68 -16.35 -32.82 9.17
CA LYS A 68 -15.91 -31.65 9.95
C LYS A 68 -14.68 -31.94 10.82
N GLU A 69 -14.53 -33.18 11.31
CA GLU A 69 -13.34 -33.62 12.03
C GLU A 69 -12.07 -33.65 11.15
N VAL A 70 -12.22 -34.06 9.89
CA VAL A 70 -11.11 -34.00 8.90
C VAL A 70 -10.77 -32.54 8.56
N GLN A 71 -11.80 -31.71 8.35
CA GLN A 71 -11.63 -30.28 8.07
C GLN A 71 -10.91 -29.54 9.21
N LEU A 72 -11.26 -29.85 10.47
CA LEU A 72 -10.59 -29.30 11.65
C LEU A 72 -9.08 -29.68 11.68
N ASP A 73 -8.74 -30.94 11.43
CA ASP A 73 -7.33 -31.36 11.41
C ASP A 73 -6.54 -30.67 10.27
N ILE A 74 -7.18 -30.45 9.12
CA ILE A 74 -6.60 -29.68 8.00
C ILE A 74 -6.36 -28.22 8.41
N ALA A 75 -7.36 -27.56 9.00
CA ALA A 75 -7.28 -26.19 9.46
C ALA A 75 -6.19 -25.99 10.53
N MET A 76 -6.01 -27.01 11.38
CA MET A 76 -4.92 -27.06 12.36
C MET A 76 -3.56 -27.46 11.76
N LYS A 77 -3.49 -27.69 10.45
CA LYS A 77 -2.30 -28.14 9.70
C LYS A 77 -1.77 -29.52 10.14
N ASP A 78 -2.62 -30.34 10.78
CA ASP A 78 -2.27 -31.73 11.15
C ASP A 78 -2.67 -32.69 10.01
N TYR A 79 -2.00 -32.51 8.88
CA TYR A 79 -2.30 -33.26 7.64
C TYR A 79 -2.14 -34.79 7.81
N THR A 80 -1.30 -35.23 8.76
CA THR A 80 -1.10 -36.67 9.04
C THR A 80 -2.36 -37.30 9.66
N LYS A 81 -2.97 -36.63 10.63
CA LYS A 81 -4.23 -37.10 11.22
C LYS A 81 -5.37 -36.98 10.25
N ALA A 82 -5.48 -35.85 9.55
CA ALA A 82 -6.49 -35.63 8.52
C ALA A 82 -6.45 -36.76 7.48
N GLN A 83 -5.25 -37.11 6.96
CA GLN A 83 -5.08 -38.19 5.99
C GLN A 83 -5.49 -39.57 6.54
N ALA A 84 -5.16 -39.86 7.80
CA ALA A 84 -5.53 -41.15 8.42
C ALA A 84 -7.07 -41.28 8.55
N LYS A 85 -7.74 -40.22 8.99
CA LYS A 85 -9.22 -40.19 9.08
C LYS A 85 -9.87 -40.27 7.71
N LEU A 86 -9.35 -39.50 6.72
CA LEU A 86 -9.83 -39.53 5.36
C LEU A 86 -9.77 -40.94 4.75
N ASN A 87 -8.62 -41.62 4.88
CA ASN A 87 -8.45 -43.00 4.40
C ASN A 87 -9.43 -43.96 5.09
N HIS A 88 -9.71 -43.75 6.37
CA HIS A 88 -10.69 -44.58 7.09
C HIS A 88 -12.11 -44.40 6.54
N LEU A 89 -12.54 -43.15 6.31
CA LEU A 89 -13.85 -42.82 5.77
C LEU A 89 -14.04 -43.38 4.33
N GLU A 90 -13.00 -43.26 3.50
CA GLU A 90 -13.01 -43.83 2.15
C GLU A 90 -13.05 -45.38 2.16
N GLY A 91 -12.36 -46.00 3.12
CA GLY A 91 -12.41 -47.45 3.34
C GLY A 91 -13.81 -47.94 3.71
N LEU A 92 -14.66 -47.09 4.31
CA LEU A 92 -16.07 -47.34 4.56
C LEU A 92 -16.97 -47.06 3.35
N ASN A 93 -16.42 -46.76 2.20
CA ASN A 93 -17.13 -46.41 0.96
C ASN A 93 -17.95 -45.11 1.07
N MET A 94 -17.61 -44.25 2.03
CA MET A 94 -18.23 -42.93 2.20
C MET A 94 -17.60 -41.95 1.19
N ARG A 95 -18.47 -41.27 0.44
CA ARG A 95 -18.05 -40.32 -0.60
C ARG A 95 -18.88 -39.07 -0.48
N SER A 96 -18.19 -37.93 -0.50
CA SER A 96 -18.81 -36.60 -0.61
C SER A 96 -17.84 -35.64 -1.32
N VAL A 97 -18.34 -34.49 -1.76
CA VAL A 97 -17.53 -33.43 -2.38
C VAL A 97 -16.51 -32.89 -1.39
N GLU A 98 -16.91 -32.73 -0.11
CA GLU A 98 -16.05 -32.23 0.96
C GLU A 98 -14.86 -33.16 1.23
N LEU A 99 -15.04 -34.48 1.13
CA LEU A 99 -13.93 -35.44 1.23
C LEU A 99 -12.98 -35.36 0.03
N LEU A 100 -13.48 -35.09 -1.18
CA LEU A 100 -12.64 -34.81 -2.34
C LEU A 100 -11.84 -33.53 -2.14
N ILE A 101 -12.48 -32.47 -1.66
CA ILE A 101 -11.82 -31.20 -1.32
C ILE A 101 -10.74 -31.43 -0.26
N ALA A 102 -11.06 -32.12 0.84
CA ALA A 102 -10.12 -32.41 1.90
C ALA A 102 -8.89 -33.20 1.39
N ARG A 103 -9.11 -34.20 0.51
CA ARG A 103 -8.02 -34.96 -0.11
C ARG A 103 -7.16 -34.08 -1.00
N ALA A 104 -7.78 -33.26 -1.84
CA ALA A 104 -7.07 -32.34 -2.73
C ALA A 104 -6.21 -31.36 -1.92
N THR A 105 -6.75 -30.78 -0.87
CA THR A 105 -6.04 -29.85 0.02
C THR A 105 -4.79 -30.49 0.63
N ILE A 106 -4.90 -31.75 1.11
CA ILE A 106 -3.76 -32.49 1.67
C ILE A 106 -2.68 -32.70 0.58
N LEU A 107 -3.09 -33.13 -0.64
CA LEU A 107 -2.15 -33.37 -1.72
C LEU A 107 -1.43 -32.08 -2.17
N LEU A 108 -2.15 -30.96 -2.28
CA LEU A 108 -1.58 -29.65 -2.58
C LEU A 108 -0.52 -29.25 -1.55
N HIS A 109 -0.83 -29.45 -0.26
CA HIS A 109 0.14 -29.19 0.82
C HIS A 109 1.35 -30.14 0.81
N GLN A 110 1.21 -31.35 0.32
CA GLN A 110 2.31 -32.29 0.13
C GLN A 110 3.15 -31.99 -1.12
N GLY A 111 2.74 -31.02 -1.94
CA GLY A 111 3.40 -30.64 -3.19
C GLY A 111 2.98 -31.49 -4.41
N ASP A 112 2.04 -32.42 -4.26
CA ASP A 112 1.46 -33.16 -5.38
C ASP A 112 0.32 -32.37 -6.02
N ASN A 113 0.72 -31.25 -6.64
CA ASN A 113 -0.22 -30.31 -7.25
C ASN A 113 -1.05 -30.93 -8.37
N ALA A 114 -0.46 -31.83 -9.16
CA ALA A 114 -1.16 -32.45 -10.28
C ALA A 114 -2.29 -33.36 -9.81
N ALA A 115 -2.04 -34.21 -8.80
CA ALA A 115 -3.07 -35.06 -8.23
C ALA A 115 -4.13 -34.25 -7.47
N GLY A 116 -3.72 -33.22 -6.73
CA GLY A 116 -4.63 -32.31 -6.04
C GLY A 116 -5.62 -31.63 -6.98
N LEU A 117 -5.13 -31.00 -8.03
CA LEU A 117 -5.95 -30.35 -9.06
C LEU A 117 -6.89 -31.32 -9.78
N GLN A 118 -6.40 -32.52 -10.13
CA GLN A 118 -7.26 -33.55 -10.75
C GLN A 118 -8.44 -33.97 -9.86
N ILE A 119 -8.24 -33.96 -8.55
CA ILE A 119 -9.32 -34.26 -7.58
C ILE A 119 -10.24 -33.06 -7.44
N LEU A 120 -9.74 -31.82 -7.44
CA LEU A 120 -10.59 -30.62 -7.43
C LEU A 120 -11.47 -30.55 -8.68
N ASP A 121 -10.95 -30.90 -9.88
CA ASP A 121 -11.77 -30.99 -11.08
C ASP A 121 -12.95 -31.97 -10.90
N LYS A 122 -12.69 -33.13 -10.28
CA LYS A 122 -13.77 -34.09 -9.97
C LYS A 122 -14.75 -33.56 -8.91
N ALA A 123 -14.25 -32.83 -7.92
CA ALA A 123 -15.08 -32.18 -6.92
C ALA A 123 -16.00 -31.14 -7.59
N PHE A 124 -15.45 -30.33 -8.49
CA PHE A 124 -16.20 -29.34 -9.25
C PHE A 124 -17.33 -29.93 -10.09
N GLU A 125 -17.10 -31.08 -10.75
CA GLU A 125 -18.13 -31.75 -11.54
C GLU A 125 -19.29 -32.31 -10.71
N ASN A 126 -19.09 -32.53 -9.39
CA ASN A 126 -20.06 -33.15 -8.49
C ASN A 126 -20.61 -32.20 -7.43
N ALA A 127 -20.13 -30.97 -7.35
CA ALA A 127 -20.57 -29.98 -6.37
C ALA A 127 -21.95 -29.42 -6.74
N GLU A 128 -22.82 -29.24 -5.76
CA GLU A 128 -24.10 -28.53 -5.89
C GLU A 128 -23.82 -27.00 -6.02
N ASP A 129 -22.91 -26.48 -5.20
CA ASP A 129 -22.33 -25.13 -5.34
C ASP A 129 -20.85 -25.25 -5.72
N PRO A 130 -20.50 -25.05 -6.99
CA PRO A 130 -19.14 -25.22 -7.45
C PRO A 130 -18.23 -24.01 -7.23
N ILE A 131 -18.71 -22.89 -6.71
CA ILE A 131 -17.93 -21.65 -6.54
C ILE A 131 -16.78 -21.87 -5.55
N ASP A 132 -17.03 -22.50 -4.41
CA ASP A 132 -16.00 -22.79 -3.41
C ASP A 132 -14.89 -23.70 -3.97
N VAL A 133 -15.28 -24.65 -4.81
CA VAL A 133 -14.32 -25.53 -5.47
C VAL A 133 -13.50 -24.77 -6.52
N LEU A 134 -14.12 -23.86 -7.26
CA LEU A 134 -13.41 -22.99 -8.21
C LEU A 134 -12.41 -22.09 -7.48
N GLN A 135 -12.78 -21.51 -6.33
CA GLN A 135 -11.85 -20.72 -5.54
C GLN A 135 -10.61 -21.52 -5.16
N LEU A 136 -10.76 -22.75 -4.69
CA LEU A 136 -9.62 -23.63 -4.37
C LEU A 136 -8.77 -23.96 -5.60
N ILE A 137 -9.38 -24.16 -6.76
CA ILE A 137 -8.65 -24.38 -8.03
C ILE A 137 -7.85 -23.12 -8.40
N ILE A 138 -8.45 -21.95 -8.27
CA ILE A 138 -7.81 -20.66 -8.55
C ILE A 138 -6.61 -20.48 -7.62
N ASP A 139 -6.80 -20.64 -6.31
CA ASP A 139 -5.77 -20.48 -5.29
C ASP A 139 -4.60 -21.46 -5.52
N ALA A 140 -4.92 -22.71 -5.86
CA ALA A 140 -3.91 -23.71 -6.20
C ALA A 140 -3.10 -23.32 -7.44
N HIS A 141 -3.71 -22.75 -8.46
CA HIS A 141 -3.00 -22.26 -9.62
C HIS A 141 -2.20 -20.99 -9.34
N LEU A 142 -2.75 -20.05 -8.57
CA LEU A 142 -2.08 -18.81 -8.19
C LEU A 142 -0.82 -19.08 -7.33
N SER A 143 -0.93 -19.99 -6.37
CA SER A 143 0.22 -20.38 -5.52
C SER A 143 1.40 -20.98 -6.32
N GLN A 144 1.13 -21.53 -7.49
CA GLN A 144 2.13 -22.09 -8.42
C GLN A 144 2.56 -21.09 -9.50
N GLY A 145 2.02 -19.85 -9.51
CA GLY A 145 2.27 -18.88 -10.57
C GLY A 145 1.66 -19.29 -11.93
N ASN A 146 0.72 -20.24 -11.93
CA ASN A 146 0.11 -20.75 -13.16
C ASN A 146 -1.10 -19.89 -13.58
N TYR A 147 -0.83 -18.61 -13.87
CA TYR A 147 -1.85 -17.63 -14.22
C TYR A 147 -2.77 -18.02 -15.38
N PRO A 148 -2.29 -18.66 -16.49
CA PRO A 148 -3.18 -19.03 -17.59
C PRO A 148 -4.30 -20.00 -17.17
N HIS A 149 -4.06 -20.91 -16.24
CA HIS A 149 -5.07 -21.83 -15.74
C HIS A 149 -5.98 -21.15 -14.71
N ALA A 150 -5.43 -20.28 -13.86
CA ALA A 150 -6.22 -19.44 -12.97
C ALA A 150 -7.21 -18.56 -13.76
N ILE A 151 -6.77 -17.92 -14.85
CA ILE A 151 -7.64 -17.14 -15.75
C ILE A 151 -8.79 -18.00 -16.28
N ASN A 152 -8.53 -19.25 -16.70
CA ASN A 152 -9.58 -20.12 -17.21
C ASN A 152 -10.61 -20.50 -16.12
N ALA A 153 -10.16 -20.72 -14.89
CA ALA A 153 -11.06 -21.00 -13.76
C ALA A 153 -11.88 -19.75 -13.38
N LEU A 154 -11.24 -18.56 -13.34
CA LEU A 154 -11.91 -17.28 -13.09
C LEU A 154 -12.95 -16.95 -14.18
N LEU A 155 -12.64 -17.23 -15.45
CA LEU A 155 -13.61 -17.07 -16.53
C LEU A 155 -14.79 -18.04 -16.40
N LYS A 156 -14.56 -19.26 -15.92
CA LYS A 156 -15.69 -20.15 -15.59
C LYS A 156 -16.56 -19.53 -14.49
N TRP A 157 -15.96 -19.03 -13.41
CA TRP A 157 -16.69 -18.35 -12.34
C TRP A 157 -17.52 -17.18 -12.86
N CYS A 158 -16.89 -16.23 -13.57
CA CYS A 158 -17.60 -15.08 -14.15
C CYS A 158 -18.74 -15.43 -15.12
N ASN A 159 -18.75 -16.66 -15.69
CA ASN A 159 -19.78 -17.10 -16.62
C ASN A 159 -20.84 -18.05 -16.01
N MET A 160 -20.74 -18.36 -14.72
CA MET A 160 -21.66 -19.33 -14.10
C MET A 160 -23.01 -18.75 -13.74
N ASP A 161 -23.10 -17.47 -13.43
CA ASP A 161 -24.32 -16.86 -12.90
C ASP A 161 -24.93 -15.78 -13.80
N GLU A 162 -26.29 -15.68 -13.76
CA GLU A 162 -27.04 -14.53 -14.25
C GLU A 162 -27.00 -13.35 -13.25
N GLU A 163 -26.48 -13.56 -12.05
CA GLU A 163 -26.30 -12.61 -10.96
C GLU A 163 -25.14 -11.61 -11.26
N PRO A 164 -25.03 -10.50 -10.52
CA PRO A 164 -23.90 -9.58 -10.62
C PRO A 164 -22.56 -10.31 -10.46
N PHE A 165 -21.55 -9.82 -11.18
CA PHE A 165 -20.21 -10.38 -11.04
C PHE A 165 -19.70 -10.26 -9.60
N GLU A 166 -19.09 -11.31 -9.11
CA GLU A 166 -18.36 -11.25 -7.84
C GLU A 166 -17.12 -10.39 -7.99
N GLU A 167 -17.02 -9.31 -7.21
CA GLU A 167 -15.91 -8.35 -7.31
C GLU A 167 -14.55 -9.00 -7.11
N SER A 168 -14.46 -9.95 -6.17
CA SER A 168 -13.22 -10.68 -5.89
C SER A 168 -12.73 -11.46 -7.11
N ALA A 169 -13.63 -12.07 -7.87
CA ALA A 169 -13.30 -12.78 -9.11
C ALA A 169 -12.82 -11.81 -10.20
N LEU A 170 -13.44 -10.64 -10.31
CA LEU A 170 -13.02 -9.60 -11.28
C LEU A 170 -11.62 -9.05 -10.95
N TYR A 171 -11.34 -8.77 -9.67
CA TYR A 171 -10.01 -8.33 -9.23
C TYR A 171 -8.94 -9.38 -9.50
N GLN A 172 -9.19 -10.63 -9.14
CA GLN A 172 -8.24 -11.72 -9.39
C GLN A 172 -8.00 -11.95 -10.89
N LEU A 173 -9.07 -11.85 -11.71
CA LEU A 173 -8.96 -11.96 -13.16
C LEU A 173 -8.12 -10.83 -13.75
N ALA A 174 -8.37 -9.59 -13.33
CA ALA A 174 -7.59 -8.44 -13.76
C ALA A 174 -6.11 -8.58 -13.37
N MET A 175 -5.83 -8.99 -12.13
CA MET A 175 -4.48 -9.25 -11.62
C MET A 175 -3.77 -10.32 -12.48
N CYS A 176 -4.40 -11.45 -12.76
CA CYS A 176 -3.81 -12.52 -13.57
C CYS A 176 -3.49 -12.05 -15.00
N LEU A 177 -4.39 -11.27 -15.60
CA LEU A 177 -4.20 -10.71 -16.93
C LEU A 177 -3.09 -9.65 -16.97
N ASP A 178 -2.91 -8.87 -15.90
CA ASP A 178 -1.79 -7.94 -15.75
C ASP A 178 -0.47 -8.67 -15.62
N PHE A 179 -0.36 -9.70 -14.78
CA PHE A 179 0.84 -10.53 -14.62
C PHE A 179 1.25 -11.25 -15.92
N THR A 180 0.29 -11.64 -16.75
CA THR A 180 0.56 -12.26 -18.05
C THR A 180 0.78 -11.26 -19.19
N ASN A 181 0.62 -9.96 -18.92
CA ASN A 181 0.67 -8.86 -19.90
C ASN A 181 -0.34 -9.03 -21.05
N GLU A 182 -1.45 -9.73 -20.81
CA GLU A 182 -2.49 -9.99 -21.82
C GLU A 182 -3.48 -8.82 -21.95
N TYR A 183 -2.99 -7.59 -22.04
CA TYR A 183 -3.81 -6.35 -21.98
C TYR A 183 -4.88 -6.27 -23.07
N ASP A 184 -4.60 -6.73 -24.30
CA ASP A 184 -5.59 -6.73 -25.37
C ASP A 184 -6.73 -7.71 -25.12
N ARG A 185 -6.41 -8.86 -24.51
CA ARG A 185 -7.39 -9.85 -24.07
C ARG A 185 -8.21 -9.31 -22.91
N ALA A 186 -7.56 -8.70 -21.94
CA ALA A 186 -8.21 -8.07 -20.80
C ALA A 186 -9.24 -7.02 -21.26
N LEU A 187 -8.84 -6.08 -22.10
CA LEU A 187 -9.74 -5.05 -22.64
C LEU A 187 -10.96 -5.66 -23.36
N LYS A 188 -10.76 -6.70 -24.17
CA LYS A 188 -11.87 -7.38 -24.84
C LYS A 188 -12.83 -8.04 -23.87
N LEU A 189 -12.30 -8.71 -22.84
CA LEU A 189 -13.11 -9.39 -21.83
C LEU A 189 -13.90 -8.39 -20.98
N PHE A 190 -13.22 -7.38 -20.43
CA PHE A 190 -13.87 -6.40 -19.56
C PHE A 190 -14.89 -5.54 -20.34
N HIS A 191 -14.63 -5.17 -21.59
CA HIS A 191 -15.65 -4.57 -22.44
C HIS A 191 -16.84 -5.50 -22.75
N ALA A 192 -16.62 -6.82 -22.86
CA ALA A 192 -17.74 -7.75 -22.96
C ALA A 192 -18.56 -7.81 -21.67
N PHE A 193 -17.89 -7.75 -20.50
CA PHE A 193 -18.56 -7.72 -19.21
C PHE A 193 -19.39 -6.44 -19.01
N THR A 194 -18.94 -5.27 -19.50
CA THR A 194 -19.76 -4.04 -19.43
C THR A 194 -21.04 -4.11 -20.28
N THR A 195 -21.18 -5.04 -21.22
CA THR A 195 -22.48 -5.28 -21.90
C THR A 195 -23.49 -5.95 -20.99
N ARG A 196 -23.05 -6.72 -20.00
CA ARG A 196 -23.90 -7.36 -18.98
C ARG A 196 -24.17 -6.39 -17.83
N GLU A 197 -23.12 -5.71 -17.33
CA GLU A 197 -23.22 -4.76 -16.20
C GLU A 197 -22.65 -3.40 -16.58
N PRO A 198 -23.39 -2.57 -17.32
CA PRO A 198 -22.88 -1.28 -17.82
C PRO A 198 -22.62 -0.25 -16.70
N TYR A 199 -23.25 -0.41 -15.55
CA TYR A 199 -23.13 0.48 -14.39
C TYR A 199 -22.26 -0.08 -13.27
N ASN A 200 -21.46 -1.12 -13.54
CA ASN A 200 -20.49 -1.62 -12.58
C ASN A 200 -19.20 -0.78 -12.66
N PRO A 201 -18.88 0.05 -11.64
CA PRO A 201 -17.75 0.97 -11.67
C PRO A 201 -16.41 0.24 -11.72
N LEU A 202 -16.32 -0.96 -11.10
CA LEU A 202 -15.11 -1.79 -11.09
C LEU A 202 -14.69 -2.21 -12.51
N LEU A 203 -15.64 -2.57 -13.37
CA LEU A 203 -15.34 -2.96 -14.74
C LEU A 203 -14.70 -1.82 -15.52
N TRP A 204 -15.26 -0.63 -15.41
CA TRP A 204 -14.74 0.56 -16.06
C TRP A 204 -13.39 1.00 -15.49
N TYR A 205 -13.22 0.88 -14.18
CA TYR A 205 -11.93 1.11 -13.53
C TYR A 205 -10.85 0.17 -14.07
N GLN A 206 -11.12 -1.14 -14.16
CA GLN A 206 -10.16 -2.10 -14.69
C GLN A 206 -9.82 -1.83 -16.16
N ILE A 207 -10.81 -1.44 -16.97
CA ILE A 207 -10.57 -1.01 -18.36
C ILE A 207 -9.61 0.21 -18.39
N GLY A 208 -9.82 1.20 -17.54
CA GLY A 208 -8.95 2.36 -17.40
C GLY A 208 -7.53 1.96 -17.03
N ALA A 209 -7.38 1.08 -16.03
CA ALA A 209 -6.10 0.55 -15.59
C ALA A 209 -5.34 -0.16 -16.73
N PHE A 210 -6.01 -1.01 -17.52
CA PHE A 210 -5.39 -1.67 -18.67
C PHE A 210 -5.01 -0.69 -19.79
N TYR A 211 -5.77 0.38 -20.01
CA TYR A 211 -5.37 1.43 -20.94
C TYR A 211 -4.12 2.17 -20.44
N LEU A 212 -3.96 2.41 -19.14
CA LEU A 212 -2.72 2.97 -18.56
C LEU A 212 -1.52 2.05 -18.80
N ARG A 213 -1.66 0.73 -18.59
CA ARG A 213 -0.60 -0.25 -18.92
C ARG A 213 -0.16 -0.19 -20.39
N LYS A 214 -1.06 0.21 -21.28
CA LYS A 214 -0.78 0.42 -22.70
C LYS A 214 -0.34 1.83 -23.06
N ASN A 215 -0.09 2.71 -22.11
CA ASN A 215 0.23 4.12 -22.28
C ASN A 215 -0.83 4.89 -23.12
N GLN A 216 -2.12 4.51 -22.99
CA GLN A 216 -3.24 5.14 -23.69
C GLN A 216 -4.03 6.02 -22.71
N GLU A 217 -3.40 7.06 -22.16
CA GLU A 217 -3.94 7.89 -21.07
C GLU A 217 -5.32 8.51 -21.39
N LYS A 218 -5.56 8.96 -22.63
CA LYS A 218 -6.84 9.53 -23.01
C LYS A 218 -8.00 8.54 -22.87
N LYS A 219 -7.77 7.28 -23.29
CA LYS A 219 -8.78 6.22 -23.15
C LYS A 219 -8.92 5.74 -21.71
N ALA A 220 -7.83 5.79 -20.95
CA ALA A 220 -7.87 5.49 -19.54
C ALA A 220 -8.74 6.52 -18.79
N LEU A 221 -8.55 7.82 -19.08
CA LEU A 221 -9.35 8.88 -18.51
C LEU A 221 -10.84 8.71 -18.83
N GLU A 222 -11.18 8.46 -20.11
CA GLU A 222 -12.56 8.19 -20.54
C GLU A 222 -13.18 7.00 -19.77
N ALA A 223 -12.40 5.94 -19.53
CA ALA A 223 -12.88 4.78 -18.78
C ALA A 223 -13.07 5.09 -17.27
N PHE A 224 -12.18 5.87 -16.67
CA PHE A 224 -12.36 6.33 -15.29
C PHE A 224 -13.52 7.31 -15.14
N GLU A 225 -13.79 8.15 -16.17
CA GLU A 225 -15.00 8.99 -16.20
C GLU A 225 -16.28 8.12 -16.24
N TRP A 226 -16.28 7.01 -16.98
CA TRP A 226 -17.39 6.05 -16.95
C TRP A 226 -17.53 5.37 -15.58
N ALA A 227 -16.42 5.06 -14.90
CA ALA A 227 -16.47 4.49 -13.55
C ALA A 227 -17.12 5.46 -12.55
N THR A 228 -16.72 6.73 -12.57
CA THR A 228 -17.29 7.78 -11.69
C THR A 228 -18.71 8.21 -12.11
N LEU A 229 -19.10 7.99 -13.35
CA LEU A 229 -20.49 8.18 -13.80
C LEU A 229 -21.38 7.02 -13.31
N ALA A 230 -20.85 5.80 -13.23
CA ALA A 230 -21.57 4.64 -12.72
C ALA A 230 -21.74 4.70 -11.19
N ASP A 231 -20.73 5.20 -10.49
CA ASP A 231 -20.74 5.47 -9.05
C ASP A 231 -19.90 6.73 -8.76
N GLU A 232 -20.58 7.81 -8.35
CA GLU A 232 -19.93 9.08 -8.04
C GLU A 232 -18.96 9.02 -6.85
N ASN A 233 -19.10 8.03 -5.99
CA ASN A 233 -18.25 7.78 -4.84
C ASN A 233 -17.15 6.70 -5.12
N TYR A 234 -16.95 6.34 -6.38
CA TYR A 234 -15.90 5.40 -6.71
C TYR A 234 -14.51 6.04 -6.61
N HIS A 235 -14.04 6.23 -5.37
CA HIS A 235 -12.81 6.93 -4.99
C HIS A 235 -11.56 6.49 -5.76
N PRO A 236 -11.34 5.19 -6.08
CA PRO A 236 -10.16 4.76 -6.85
C PRO A 236 -10.10 5.38 -8.26
N ALA A 237 -11.24 5.56 -8.94
CA ALA A 237 -11.25 6.18 -10.26
C ALA A 237 -10.94 7.67 -10.20
N HIS A 238 -11.46 8.40 -9.21
CA HIS A 238 -11.11 9.80 -8.97
C HIS A 238 -9.62 9.98 -8.71
N PHE A 239 -9.01 9.08 -7.95
CA PHE A 239 -7.57 9.11 -7.69
C PHE A 239 -6.76 8.96 -8.98
N GLU A 240 -7.09 8.00 -9.84
CA GLU A 240 -6.40 7.81 -11.12
C GLU A 240 -6.64 8.97 -12.10
N GLN A 241 -7.84 9.57 -12.10
CA GLN A 241 -8.10 10.81 -12.85
C GLN A 241 -7.19 11.94 -12.36
N GLY A 242 -7.04 12.11 -11.05
CA GLY A 242 -6.14 13.08 -10.44
C GLY A 242 -4.71 12.91 -10.94
N ARG A 243 -4.18 11.69 -10.89
CA ARG A 243 -2.83 11.35 -11.39
C ARG A 243 -2.63 11.64 -12.88
N ILE A 244 -3.65 11.39 -13.70
CA ILE A 244 -3.58 11.68 -15.14
C ILE A 244 -3.59 13.20 -15.38
N HIS A 245 -4.45 13.93 -14.67
CA HIS A 245 -4.53 15.37 -14.80
C HIS A 245 -3.23 16.05 -14.35
N GLU A 246 -2.67 15.63 -13.23
CA GLU A 246 -1.41 16.12 -12.70
C GLU A 246 -0.26 15.92 -13.70
N ARG A 247 -0.08 14.72 -14.25
CA ARG A 247 0.92 14.47 -15.29
C ARG A 247 0.76 15.32 -16.56
N ASN A 248 -0.46 15.77 -16.83
CA ASN A 248 -0.77 16.64 -17.96
C ASN A 248 -0.81 18.14 -17.56
N GLU A 249 -0.26 18.50 -16.39
CA GLU A 249 -0.15 19.85 -15.86
C GLU A 249 -1.52 20.57 -15.74
N ARG A 250 -2.59 19.79 -15.59
CA ARG A 250 -3.96 20.28 -15.40
C ARG A 250 -4.27 20.36 -13.90
N LEU A 251 -3.58 21.29 -13.21
CA LEU A 251 -3.52 21.35 -11.75
C LEU A 251 -4.89 21.45 -11.08
N TYR A 252 -5.79 22.30 -11.59
CA TYR A 252 -7.13 22.45 -11.03
C TYR A 252 -8.00 21.19 -11.18
N ASP A 253 -7.90 20.50 -12.33
CA ASP A 253 -8.63 19.26 -12.57
C ASP A 253 -8.07 18.14 -11.69
N ALA A 254 -6.73 18.08 -11.53
CA ALA A 254 -6.06 17.16 -10.63
C ALA A 254 -6.49 17.37 -9.18
N LEU A 255 -6.46 18.61 -8.71
CA LEU A 255 -6.86 18.99 -7.36
C LEU A 255 -8.31 18.60 -7.06
N ASN A 256 -9.22 18.86 -8.02
CA ASN A 256 -10.63 18.49 -7.88
C ASN A 256 -10.80 16.96 -7.82
N ALA A 257 -10.13 16.23 -8.70
CA ALA A 257 -10.21 14.76 -8.73
C ALA A 257 -9.63 14.13 -7.45
N TYR A 258 -8.48 14.60 -6.95
CA TYR A 258 -7.95 14.11 -5.68
C TYR A 258 -8.85 14.44 -4.49
N ARG A 259 -9.50 15.59 -4.45
CA ARG A 259 -10.48 15.91 -3.40
C ARG A 259 -11.68 14.95 -3.43
N GLN A 260 -12.14 14.55 -4.61
CA GLN A 260 -13.22 13.56 -4.77
C GLN A 260 -12.73 12.13 -4.46
N SER A 261 -11.43 11.88 -4.46
CA SER A 261 -10.88 10.57 -4.10
C SER A 261 -10.72 10.34 -2.59
N ILE A 262 -10.96 11.35 -1.76
CA ILE A 262 -10.90 11.21 -0.30
C ILE A 262 -12.08 10.36 0.16
N SER A 263 -11.80 9.35 0.99
CA SER A 263 -12.79 8.48 1.61
C SER A 263 -12.63 8.48 3.12
N ASP A 264 -13.74 8.62 3.84
CA ASP A 264 -13.74 8.52 5.30
C ASP A 264 -13.56 7.07 5.78
N GLU A 265 -13.91 6.10 4.94
CA GLU A 265 -13.77 4.67 5.26
C GLU A 265 -12.32 4.18 5.16
N VAL A 266 -11.58 4.74 4.21
CA VAL A 266 -10.16 4.41 3.97
C VAL A 266 -9.39 5.71 3.83
N PRO A 267 -9.14 6.43 4.93
CA PRO A 267 -8.38 7.67 4.89
C PRO A 267 -6.94 7.40 4.45
N SER A 268 -6.41 8.23 3.54
CA SER A 268 -5.06 8.12 3.02
C SER A 268 -4.30 9.42 3.17
N GLY A 269 -3.22 9.40 3.93
CA GLY A 269 -2.30 10.51 4.06
C GLY A 269 -1.65 10.89 2.74
N TYR A 270 -1.38 9.90 1.89
CA TYR A 270 -0.79 10.13 0.57
C TYR A 270 -1.66 11.02 -0.34
N ILE A 271 -2.99 10.88 -0.31
CA ILE A 271 -3.89 11.75 -1.08
C ILE A 271 -3.78 13.19 -0.59
N HIS A 272 -3.79 13.41 0.71
CA HIS A 272 -3.60 14.75 1.30
C HIS A 272 -2.23 15.32 0.95
N PHE A 273 -1.18 14.52 0.96
CA PHE A 273 0.15 14.95 0.52
C PHE A 273 0.15 15.43 -0.93
N ARG A 274 -0.46 14.66 -1.87
CA ARG A 274 -0.59 15.08 -3.27
C ARG A 274 -1.39 16.36 -3.44
N ILE A 275 -2.48 16.53 -2.69
CA ILE A 275 -3.26 17.77 -2.66
C ILE A 275 -2.40 18.93 -2.18
N GLY A 276 -1.62 18.74 -1.11
CA GLY A 276 -0.71 19.75 -0.58
C GLY A 276 0.32 20.24 -1.61
N LEU A 277 0.94 19.33 -2.35
CA LEU A 277 1.88 19.67 -3.42
C LEU A 277 1.21 20.49 -4.54
N LEU A 278 0.01 20.10 -4.97
CA LEU A 278 -0.75 20.85 -5.97
C LEU A 278 -1.16 22.24 -5.48
N GLU A 279 -1.49 22.38 -4.19
CA GLU A 279 -1.82 23.67 -3.59
C GLU A 279 -0.60 24.62 -3.56
N LEU A 280 0.61 24.06 -3.38
CA LEU A 280 1.86 24.83 -3.50
C LEU A 280 2.09 25.32 -4.94
N GLU A 281 1.93 24.45 -5.93
CA GLU A 281 2.06 24.83 -7.33
C GLU A 281 1.02 25.90 -7.75
N LEU A 282 -0.10 25.97 -7.01
CA LEU A 282 -1.15 26.97 -7.18
C LEU A 282 -0.98 28.24 -6.30
N ASP A 283 0.18 28.41 -5.68
CA ASP A 283 0.51 29.56 -4.80
C ASP A 283 -0.44 29.70 -3.58
N ALA A 284 -0.81 28.54 -2.99
CA ALA A 284 -1.70 28.46 -1.84
C ALA A 284 -1.02 27.79 -0.61
N PRO A 285 0.07 28.37 -0.05
CA PRO A 285 0.88 27.71 0.98
C PRO A 285 0.13 27.41 2.29
N LYS A 286 -0.88 28.21 2.66
CA LYS A 286 -1.67 27.97 3.88
C LYS A 286 -2.58 26.74 3.74
N GLU A 287 -3.12 26.55 2.56
CA GLU A 287 -3.91 25.37 2.19
C GLU A 287 -3.02 24.14 2.16
N ALA A 288 -1.85 24.24 1.52
CA ALA A 288 -0.83 23.18 1.49
C ALA A 288 -0.41 22.73 2.89
N LEU A 289 -0.12 23.68 3.79
CA LEU A 289 0.22 23.38 5.19
C LEU A 289 -0.87 22.56 5.90
N ARG A 290 -2.15 22.90 5.67
CA ARG A 290 -3.26 22.15 6.26
C ARG A 290 -3.27 20.70 5.74
N GLN A 291 -3.05 20.53 4.44
CA GLN A 291 -3.04 19.21 3.83
C GLN A 291 -1.86 18.36 4.32
N PHE A 292 -0.65 18.93 4.41
CA PHE A 292 0.50 18.22 4.95
C PHE A 292 0.32 17.83 6.43
N ASN A 293 -0.28 18.70 7.24
CA ASN A 293 -0.60 18.35 8.61
C ASN A 293 -1.57 17.16 8.69
N THR A 294 -2.63 17.16 7.90
CA THR A 294 -3.57 16.04 7.83
C THR A 294 -2.89 14.76 7.31
N ALA A 295 -2.02 14.89 6.31
CA ALA A 295 -1.27 13.76 5.78
C ALA A 295 -0.39 13.11 6.85
N ILE A 296 0.34 13.90 7.63
CA ILE A 296 1.20 13.41 8.73
C ILE A 296 0.40 12.79 9.87
N GLU A 297 -0.81 13.32 10.17
CA GLU A 297 -1.70 12.74 11.17
C GLU A 297 -2.22 11.37 10.77
N LEU A 298 -2.45 11.15 9.47
CA LEU A 298 -2.94 9.88 8.92
C LEU A 298 -1.81 8.88 8.66
N GLU A 299 -0.75 9.32 8.02
CA GLU A 299 0.39 8.50 7.58
C GLU A 299 1.69 9.28 7.83
N ASN A 300 2.49 8.83 8.76
CA ASN A 300 3.66 9.55 9.25
C ASN A 300 4.96 9.20 8.50
N ASP A 301 4.94 8.23 7.61
CA ASP A 301 6.07 7.66 6.88
C ASP A 301 6.04 7.94 5.36
N ILE A 302 5.33 9.01 4.96
CA ILE A 302 5.36 9.47 3.57
C ILE A 302 6.71 10.15 3.31
N ASP A 303 7.42 9.65 2.29
CA ASP A 303 8.70 10.22 1.88
C ASP A 303 8.58 11.74 1.59
N ASP A 304 9.61 12.49 1.99
CA ASP A 304 9.76 13.93 1.78
C ASP A 304 8.70 14.85 2.43
N ILE A 305 7.64 14.33 3.07
CA ILE A 305 6.55 15.15 3.60
C ILE A 305 7.02 16.20 4.62
N HIS A 306 8.02 15.87 5.44
CA HIS A 306 8.57 16.79 6.43
C HIS A 306 9.42 17.89 5.78
N LEU A 307 10.16 17.58 4.70
CA LEU A 307 10.88 18.58 3.93
C LEU A 307 9.94 19.55 3.22
N GLU A 308 8.92 19.01 2.54
CA GLU A 308 7.92 19.83 1.87
C GLU A 308 7.15 20.73 2.86
N ARG A 309 6.79 20.19 4.03
CA ARG A 309 6.15 21.00 5.07
C ARG A 309 7.09 22.04 5.66
N ALA A 310 8.35 21.71 5.88
CA ALA A 310 9.36 22.66 6.36
C ALA A 310 9.52 23.83 5.39
N GLY A 311 9.60 23.59 4.07
CA GLY A 311 9.63 24.63 3.05
C GLY A 311 8.42 25.56 3.14
N VAL A 312 7.22 25.01 3.25
CA VAL A 312 6.00 25.84 3.45
C VAL A 312 6.03 26.65 4.73
N LEU A 313 6.53 26.06 5.81
CA LEU A 313 6.65 26.76 7.10
C LEU A 313 7.68 27.90 7.02
N MET A 314 8.77 27.72 6.25
CA MET A 314 9.74 28.79 5.93
C MET A 314 9.06 29.94 5.17
N ASP A 315 8.33 29.64 4.10
CA ASP A 315 7.58 30.62 3.30
C ASP A 315 6.55 31.42 4.12
N LEU A 316 6.01 30.80 5.16
CA LEU A 316 5.05 31.40 6.09
C LEU A 316 5.73 32.09 7.30
N GLU A 317 7.06 32.14 7.35
CA GLU A 317 7.86 32.69 8.46
C GLU A 317 7.61 31.95 9.81
N LEU A 318 7.20 30.69 9.75
CA LEU A 318 6.94 29.82 10.93
C LEU A 318 8.18 28.99 11.27
N TYR A 319 9.34 29.65 11.40
CA TYR A 319 10.65 29.04 11.54
C TYR A 319 10.79 28.05 12.70
N ALA A 320 10.13 28.32 13.84
CA ALA A 320 10.19 27.41 14.99
C ALA A 320 9.49 26.06 14.76
N ASP A 321 8.51 26.03 13.87
CA ASP A 321 7.86 24.79 13.47
C ASP A 321 8.63 24.09 12.32
N ALA A 322 9.17 24.86 11.37
CA ALA A 322 10.06 24.34 10.32
C ALA A 322 11.28 23.63 10.93
N LEU A 323 11.88 24.23 11.97
CA LEU A 323 13.01 23.65 12.67
C LEU A 323 12.74 22.21 13.18
N LYS A 324 11.52 21.91 13.64
CA LYS A 324 11.16 20.58 14.12
C LYS A 324 11.20 19.55 12.99
N ASP A 325 10.73 19.94 11.81
CA ASP A 325 10.73 19.08 10.65
C ASP A 325 12.15 18.85 10.14
N PHE A 326 12.97 19.91 10.02
CA PHE A 326 14.38 19.78 9.65
C PHE A 326 15.15 18.89 10.65
N GLN A 327 14.96 19.08 11.96
CA GLN A 327 15.58 18.22 12.97
C GLN A 327 15.19 16.75 12.83
N ARG A 328 13.94 16.47 12.51
CA ARG A 328 13.47 15.11 12.27
C ARG A 328 14.15 14.48 11.05
N VAL A 329 14.11 15.17 9.92
CA VAL A 329 14.74 14.73 8.68
C VAL A 329 16.25 14.54 8.84
N TRP A 330 16.89 15.42 9.62
CA TRP A 330 18.31 15.32 9.95
C TRP A 330 18.64 14.05 10.73
N LEU A 331 17.82 13.70 11.72
CA LEU A 331 17.97 12.47 12.52
C LEU A 331 17.75 11.20 11.70
N GLU A 332 16.86 11.25 10.73
CA GLU A 332 16.55 10.13 9.83
C GLU A 332 17.57 10.02 8.67
N GLU A 333 18.52 10.97 8.56
CA GLU A 333 19.51 11.10 7.46
C GLU A 333 18.87 11.18 6.06
N ALA A 334 17.59 11.56 5.96
CA ALA A 334 16.77 11.60 4.75
C ALA A 334 16.81 13.00 4.08
N TYR A 335 18.01 13.52 3.81
CA TYR A 335 18.20 14.85 3.25
C TYR A 335 19.28 14.87 2.17
N GLY A 336 19.13 15.80 1.21
CA GLY A 336 20.09 16.11 0.16
C GLY A 336 20.96 17.34 0.48
N GLU A 337 21.76 17.76 -0.51
CA GLU A 337 22.66 18.91 -0.38
C GLU A 337 21.88 20.23 -0.24
N GLU A 338 20.78 20.39 -0.96
CA GLU A 338 19.95 21.59 -0.96
C GLU A 338 19.25 21.77 0.39
N ASP A 339 18.75 20.68 0.98
CA ASP A 339 18.03 20.70 2.27
C ASP A 339 18.91 21.17 3.44
N VAL A 340 20.25 21.00 3.32
CA VAL A 340 21.19 21.54 4.31
C VAL A 340 21.15 23.05 4.32
N LEU A 341 21.03 23.69 3.15
CA LEU A 341 20.96 25.17 3.05
C LEU A 341 19.67 25.69 3.64
N ASP A 342 18.53 25.04 3.36
CA ASP A 342 17.23 25.42 3.89
C ASP A 342 17.19 25.29 5.42
N TYR A 343 17.79 24.21 5.95
CA TYR A 343 17.92 24.04 7.39
C TYR A 343 18.78 25.13 8.03
N VAL A 344 19.91 25.47 7.38
CA VAL A 344 20.81 26.55 7.84
C VAL A 344 20.08 27.89 7.80
N GLU A 345 19.34 28.19 6.74
CA GLU A 345 18.54 29.41 6.63
C GLU A 345 17.52 29.50 7.77
N CYS A 346 16.81 28.41 8.06
CA CYS A 346 15.90 28.33 9.20
C CYS A 346 16.57 28.67 10.53
N LEU A 347 17.77 28.16 10.78
CA LEU A 347 18.53 28.43 12.00
C LEU A 347 19.00 29.90 12.06
N ILE A 348 19.36 30.50 10.94
CA ILE A 348 19.75 31.92 10.87
C ILE A 348 18.55 32.81 11.17
N GLU A 349 17.37 32.53 10.66
CA GLU A 349 16.15 33.27 10.96
C GLU A 349 15.74 33.15 12.45
N LEU A 350 16.22 32.11 13.14
CA LEU A 350 16.06 31.90 14.58
C LEU A 350 17.23 32.45 15.42
N ASP A 351 18.16 33.20 14.83
CA ASP A 351 19.39 33.72 15.45
C ASP A 351 20.32 32.64 16.03
N ASP A 352 20.24 31.38 15.55
CA ASP A 352 21.09 30.26 16.01
C ASP A 352 22.28 30.01 15.06
N LEU A 353 23.18 30.97 15.00
CA LEU A 353 24.32 30.89 14.09
C LEU A 353 25.33 29.78 14.46
N ASP A 354 25.44 29.44 15.75
CA ASP A 354 26.36 28.39 16.22
C ASP A 354 25.91 27.01 15.69
N GLU A 355 24.64 26.75 15.79
CA GLU A 355 24.07 25.49 15.27
C GLU A 355 24.08 25.46 13.73
N ALA A 356 23.81 26.59 13.06
CA ALA A 356 23.92 26.71 11.60
C ALA A 356 25.32 26.34 11.08
N ILE A 357 26.37 26.82 11.76
CA ILE A 357 27.76 26.48 11.42
C ILE A 357 28.02 24.99 11.65
N ARG A 358 27.51 24.41 12.71
CA ARG A 358 27.65 22.97 13.01
C ARG A 358 27.00 22.13 11.90
N ILE A 359 25.75 22.46 11.50
CA ILE A 359 25.02 21.80 10.44
C ILE A 359 25.77 21.88 9.10
N LEU A 360 26.38 23.02 8.79
CA LEU A 360 27.20 23.17 7.59
C LEU A 360 28.42 22.23 7.60
N TYR A 361 29.16 22.13 8.73
CA TYR A 361 30.27 21.18 8.85
C TYR A 361 29.81 19.73 8.64
N ASP A 362 28.71 19.33 9.27
CA ASP A 362 28.15 17.99 9.12
C ASP A 362 27.69 17.75 7.67
N GLY A 363 27.03 18.73 7.06
CA GLY A 363 26.61 18.67 5.65
C GLY A 363 27.79 18.54 4.69
N ILE A 364 28.87 19.30 4.91
CA ILE A 364 30.12 19.20 4.10
C ILE A 364 30.78 17.83 4.28
N ALA A 365 30.71 17.24 5.47
CA ALA A 365 31.25 15.91 5.71
C ALA A 365 30.44 14.84 4.93
N LYS A 366 29.12 14.98 4.86
CA LYS A 366 28.23 14.10 4.08
C LYS A 366 28.33 14.34 2.58
N PHE A 367 28.42 15.61 2.16
CA PHE A 367 28.51 16.05 0.76
C PHE A 367 29.83 16.76 0.46
N PRO A 368 30.96 16.04 0.34
CA PRO A 368 32.31 16.66 0.20
C PRO A 368 32.49 17.48 -1.08
N THR A 369 31.63 17.31 -2.07
CA THR A 369 31.64 18.04 -3.34
C THR A 369 30.76 19.29 -3.34
N ALA A 370 29.98 19.51 -2.28
CA ALA A 370 29.06 20.62 -2.13
C ALA A 370 29.82 21.96 -1.99
N ILE A 371 29.92 22.69 -3.08
CA ILE A 371 30.62 23.99 -3.13
C ILE A 371 29.79 25.04 -2.39
N GLN A 372 28.49 25.05 -2.56
CA GLN A 372 27.60 26.04 -1.96
C GLN A 372 27.70 26.03 -0.44
N LEU A 373 27.66 24.83 0.18
CA LEU A 373 27.82 24.69 1.63
C LEU A 373 29.12 25.27 2.16
N ARG A 374 30.21 25.07 1.42
CA ARG A 374 31.53 25.60 1.78
C ARG A 374 31.61 27.14 1.68
N LEU A 375 30.96 27.70 0.67
CA LEU A 375 30.91 29.15 0.49
C LEU A 375 30.08 29.81 1.59
N VAL A 376 28.90 29.22 1.91
CA VAL A 376 28.03 29.69 2.97
C VAL A 376 28.70 29.57 4.34
N LEU A 377 29.36 28.44 4.62
CA LEU A 377 30.18 28.28 5.83
C LEU A 377 31.24 29.35 5.95
N SER A 378 31.96 29.64 4.86
CA SER A 378 33.02 30.67 4.86
C SER A 378 32.48 32.04 5.20
N GLY A 379 31.30 32.39 4.68
CA GLY A 379 30.62 33.65 4.97
C GLY A 379 30.25 33.78 6.46
N TYR A 380 29.69 32.77 7.04
CA TYR A 380 29.35 32.78 8.47
C TYR A 380 30.54 32.74 9.39
N LEU A 381 31.63 32.04 9.05
CA LEU A 381 32.88 32.07 9.79
C LEU A 381 33.51 33.51 9.78
N ILE A 382 33.39 34.22 8.65
CA ILE A 382 33.80 35.62 8.61
C ILE A 382 32.92 36.48 9.53
N ALA A 383 31.64 36.27 9.54
CA ALA A 383 30.68 37.02 10.36
C ALA A 383 30.98 36.91 11.87
N ILE A 384 31.48 35.75 12.34
CA ILE A 384 31.90 35.53 13.73
C ILE A 384 33.38 35.81 14.00
N ASP A 385 34.12 36.47 13.07
CA ASP A 385 35.54 36.83 13.14
C ASP A 385 36.52 35.63 13.17
N GLU A 386 36.06 34.42 12.76
CA GLU A 386 36.89 33.22 12.61
C GLU A 386 37.62 33.20 11.25
N LEU A 387 38.42 34.28 10.99
CA LEU A 387 39.03 34.54 9.70
C LEU A 387 39.98 33.42 9.24
N ALA A 388 40.70 32.78 10.15
CA ALA A 388 41.65 31.70 9.81
C ALA A 388 40.92 30.44 9.28
N ALA A 389 39.83 30.08 9.91
CA ALA A 389 38.98 28.97 9.47
C ALA A 389 38.33 29.29 8.12
N ALA A 390 37.77 30.49 7.97
CA ALA A 390 37.20 30.95 6.71
C ALA A 390 38.21 30.92 5.55
N GLN A 391 39.44 31.37 5.80
CA GLN A 391 40.53 31.34 4.79
C GLN A 391 40.82 29.92 4.35
N THR A 392 40.87 28.96 5.27
CA THR A 392 41.14 27.55 4.96
C THR A 392 40.05 26.98 4.05
N VAL A 393 38.78 27.15 4.43
CA VAL A 393 37.63 26.65 3.65
C VAL A 393 37.57 27.30 2.27
N LEU A 394 37.77 28.61 2.17
CA LEU A 394 37.78 29.34 0.90
C LEU A 394 38.94 28.90 0.01
N ALA A 395 40.16 28.74 0.56
CA ALA A 395 41.34 28.34 -0.20
C ALA A 395 41.12 26.95 -0.82
N GLU A 396 40.66 25.98 -0.03
CA GLU A 396 40.35 24.64 -0.52
C GLU A 396 39.25 24.63 -1.60
N THR A 397 38.25 25.50 -1.46
CA THR A 397 37.15 25.60 -2.42
C THR A 397 37.58 26.24 -3.73
N LEU A 398 38.27 27.37 -3.66
CA LEU A 398 38.75 28.11 -4.82
C LEU A 398 39.89 27.40 -5.56
N GLN A 399 40.68 26.57 -4.87
CA GLN A 399 41.70 25.72 -5.50
C GLN A 399 41.04 24.63 -6.38
N LYS A 400 39.90 24.08 -5.93
CA LYS A 400 39.16 23.10 -6.72
C LYS A 400 38.38 23.72 -7.87
N GLU A 401 37.77 24.89 -7.65
CA GLU A 401 36.93 25.56 -8.63
C GLU A 401 37.05 27.09 -8.54
N PRO A 402 38.00 27.71 -9.28
CA PRO A 402 38.27 29.14 -9.18
C PRO A 402 37.12 30.09 -9.53
N LYS A 403 36.12 29.59 -10.30
CA LYS A 403 34.93 30.40 -10.69
C LYS A 403 33.97 30.65 -9.53
N THR A 404 34.07 29.90 -8.45
CA THR A 404 33.21 30.01 -7.27
C THR A 404 33.37 31.30 -6.48
N LEU A 405 34.44 32.08 -6.77
CA LEU A 405 34.61 33.42 -6.21
C LEU A 405 33.46 34.37 -6.57
N LEU A 406 32.92 34.24 -7.79
CA LEU A 406 31.76 35.04 -8.22
C LEU A 406 30.50 34.66 -7.40
N LEU A 407 30.28 33.35 -7.20
CA LEU A 407 29.22 32.85 -6.38
C LEU A 407 29.34 33.33 -4.91
N PHE A 408 30.55 33.34 -4.34
CA PHE A 408 30.77 33.87 -2.99
C PHE A 408 30.36 35.34 -2.88
N ALA A 409 30.66 36.14 -3.90
CA ALA A 409 30.26 37.55 -3.93
C ALA A 409 28.76 37.76 -4.15
N GLU A 410 28.07 36.80 -4.76
CA GLU A 410 26.60 36.81 -4.86
C GLU A 410 25.94 36.50 -3.51
N TYR A 411 26.38 35.47 -2.81
CA TYR A 411 25.89 35.13 -1.47
C TYR A 411 26.19 36.21 -0.43
N PHE A 412 27.37 36.83 -0.50
CA PHE A 412 27.85 37.78 0.50
C PHE A 412 28.42 39.06 -0.16
N PRO A 413 27.58 39.94 -0.73
CA PRO A 413 28.05 41.09 -1.52
C PRO A 413 28.84 42.13 -0.73
N GLU A 414 28.71 42.18 0.58
CA GLU A 414 29.42 43.12 1.44
C GLU A 414 30.74 42.55 1.98
N LEU A 415 30.88 41.24 2.14
CA LEU A 415 32.08 40.64 2.74
C LEU A 415 33.37 40.90 1.94
N PRO A 416 33.40 40.83 0.61
CA PRO A 416 34.62 41.16 -0.16
C PRO A 416 35.10 42.61 0.01
N LYS A 417 34.25 43.53 0.45
CA LYS A 417 34.58 44.94 0.70
C LYS A 417 35.29 45.15 2.03
N ILE A 418 35.25 44.18 2.93
CA ILE A 418 35.97 44.21 4.22
C ILE A 418 37.46 44.02 3.94
N PRO A 419 38.35 44.94 4.38
CA PRO A 419 39.78 44.90 4.04
C PRO A 419 40.47 43.55 4.39
N ALA A 420 40.15 42.97 5.52
CA ALA A 420 40.68 41.68 5.94
C ALA A 420 40.25 40.53 4.98
N VAL A 421 38.99 40.50 4.58
CA VAL A 421 38.43 39.52 3.65
C VAL A 421 39.01 39.73 2.25
N GLY A 422 39.07 40.96 1.78
CA GLY A 422 39.72 41.30 0.51
C GLY A 422 41.18 40.87 0.45
N ALA A 423 41.92 40.99 1.56
CA ALA A 423 43.31 40.51 1.65
C ALA A 423 43.41 38.98 1.57
N ILE A 424 42.48 38.25 2.23
CA ILE A 424 42.36 36.79 2.15
C ILE A 424 42.08 36.33 0.72
N LEU A 425 41.10 36.92 0.07
CA LEU A 425 40.75 36.61 -1.32
C LEU A 425 41.91 36.90 -2.28
N ALA A 426 42.59 38.00 -2.11
CA ALA A 426 43.75 38.35 -2.90
C ALA A 426 44.95 37.40 -2.67
N SER A 427 45.17 36.88 -1.46
CA SER A 427 46.21 35.86 -1.18
C SER A 427 45.91 34.54 -1.86
N ILE A 428 44.67 34.04 -1.78
CA ILE A 428 44.26 32.81 -2.42
C ILE A 428 44.36 32.89 -3.96
N GLN A 429 44.00 34.04 -4.54
CA GLN A 429 44.16 34.26 -5.99
C GLN A 429 45.62 34.23 -6.46
N ARG A 430 46.57 34.71 -5.64
CA ARG A 430 48.01 34.65 -5.97
C ARG A 430 48.54 33.23 -5.90
N GLU A 431 48.17 32.48 -4.87
CA GLU A 431 48.57 31.07 -4.71
C GLU A 431 48.04 30.15 -5.82
N ASN A 432 46.89 30.48 -6.44
CA ASN A 432 46.33 29.75 -7.55
C ASN A 432 46.89 30.12 -8.92
N HIS A 433 47.74 31.16 -9.02
CA HIS A 433 48.38 31.60 -10.25
C HIS A 433 49.88 31.24 -10.33
N ASP A 434 50.47 30.78 -9.23
CA ASP A 434 51.82 30.20 -9.16
C ASP A 434 51.76 28.65 -9.25
#